data_0beadf87538fd7f0d39be1532326ec8b
#
_entry.id   0beadf87538fd7f0d39be1532326ec8b
#
_cell.length_a   1.000
_cell.length_b   1.000
_cell.length_c   1.000
_cell.angle_alpha   90.00
_cell.angle_beta   90.00
_cell.angle_gamma   90.00
#
_symmetry.space_group_name_H-M   'P 1'
#
loop_
_entity.id
_entity.type
_entity.pdbx_description
1 polymer ?
#
loop_
_entity_poly.entity_id
_entity_poly.type
_entity_poly.pdbx_seq_one_letter_code
_entity_poly.pdbx_strand_id
1 'polypeptide(L)'
;MSQHSGGLSRRRFLAGCAGALALAPLLGHGLRAEAAAPGRLRVAQYKGGDRLLLEAAGLADTPYPIDWAEFASGNLMVEAMNGGSLDLAYGSEIPPLFGFIKGARIRVVGVIKGDVNEQTVLVPKDSPIRLIADLKGKRVGYVRATTTQYYLTKMLAEVGLSFADIEAINLTVPDGAAAFRTGQLDAWAIYGYSVPLAQSNAGARVLKRANGYLSGNYLFFASPEAIADPPRHAAIADFFVRLQKAFAWRQANPERYAAALAAEIGVPVEAVLALLRNESQVRRLVPVDDAAIRSQQDVADTFLKAGVIERPVDVRPLWDGSFAAALAG
;
A
#
# COMPACT_ATOMS: atom_id res chain seq x y z
N MET A 1 36.58 42.35 -57.06
CA MET A 1 37.95 42.80 -56.98
C MET A 1 38.52 42.41 -55.67
N SER A 2 39.62 41.62 -55.75
CA SER A 2 40.72 41.41 -54.79
C SER A 2 40.35 40.88 -53.37
N GLN A 3 40.48 39.59 -53.10
CA GLN A 3 41.68 38.81 -52.68
C GLN A 3 42.42 39.43 -51.51
N HIS A 4 42.48 38.73 -50.35
CA HIS A 4 43.75 38.20 -49.91
C HIS A 4 43.52 37.15 -48.80
N SER A 5 44.06 36.00 -49.06
CA SER A 5 44.32 34.84 -48.26
C SER A 5 45.37 35.14 -47.16
N GLY A 6 45.25 34.51 -46.00
CA GLY A 6 46.29 34.51 -44.96
C GLY A 6 46.16 33.26 -44.13
N GLY A 7 46.73 32.16 -44.60
CA GLY A 7 46.92 30.94 -43.83
C GLY A 7 47.94 31.18 -42.72
N LEU A 8 47.61 30.74 -41.50
CA LEU A 8 48.56 30.61 -40.38
C LEU A 8 48.63 29.16 -39.91
N SER A 9 49.82 28.69 -40.14
CA SER A 9 50.51 27.45 -39.86
C SER A 9 50.17 26.79 -38.49
N ARG A 10 49.81 25.52 -38.59
CA ARG A 10 49.79 24.55 -37.46
C ARG A 10 51.22 24.13 -37.08
N ARG A 11 52.02 24.99 -36.46
CA ARG A 11 53.28 24.56 -35.83
C ARG A 11 53.86 25.73 -35.07
N ARG A 12 53.45 25.88 -33.79
CA ARG A 12 54.20 26.49 -32.68
C ARG A 12 53.28 26.88 -31.57
N PHE A 13 52.93 25.90 -30.73
CA PHE A 13 52.63 26.14 -29.30
C PHE A 13 52.79 24.80 -28.54
N LEU A 14 54.01 24.32 -28.50
CA LEU A 14 54.47 23.34 -27.56
C LEU A 14 55.59 24.01 -26.74
N ALA A 15 55.22 24.61 -25.66
CA ALA A 15 56.15 24.82 -24.52
C ALA A 15 55.37 25.52 -23.38
N GLY A 16 55.25 24.86 -22.27
CA GLY A 16 55.07 25.49 -20.95
C GLY A 16 53.66 25.60 -20.38
N CYS A 17 53.22 24.55 -19.69
CA CYS A 17 52.56 24.66 -18.35
C CYS A 17 52.35 23.23 -17.82
N ALA A 18 53.33 22.74 -17.10
CA ALA A 18 53.17 21.61 -16.16
C ALA A 18 52.30 22.13 -15.01
N GLY A 19 51.00 22.01 -15.15
CA GLY A 19 50.01 22.27 -14.12
C GLY A 19 49.46 20.92 -13.64
N ALA A 20 49.71 20.60 -12.39
CA ALA A 20 49.27 19.41 -11.71
C ALA A 20 47.74 19.20 -11.86
N LEU A 21 47.36 18.22 -12.63
CA LEU A 21 46.00 17.67 -12.64
C LEU A 21 45.83 16.89 -11.31
N ALA A 22 45.31 17.58 -10.29
CA ALA A 22 44.75 16.90 -9.14
C ALA A 22 43.51 16.16 -9.62
N LEU A 23 43.61 14.84 -9.79
CA LEU A 23 42.44 13.96 -9.88
C LEU A 23 41.71 14.06 -8.53
N ALA A 24 40.67 14.90 -8.49
CA ALA A 24 39.66 14.78 -7.45
C ALA A 24 38.88 13.47 -7.74
N PRO A 25 38.84 12.52 -6.80
CA PRO A 25 37.92 11.39 -6.94
C PRO A 25 36.53 11.98 -6.92
N LEU A 26 35.78 11.81 -8.00
CA LEU A 26 34.32 11.89 -8.02
C LEU A 26 33.84 10.85 -7.00
N LEU A 27 33.73 11.26 -5.72
CA LEU A 27 32.99 10.55 -4.71
C LEU A 27 31.56 10.49 -5.19
N GLY A 28 31.22 9.38 -5.82
CA GLY A 28 29.86 9.00 -6.07
C GLY A 28 29.13 9.12 -4.74
N HIS A 29 28.25 10.13 -4.62
CA HIS A 29 27.24 10.20 -3.58
C HIS A 29 26.25 9.09 -3.89
N GLY A 30 26.65 7.83 -3.65
CA GLY A 30 25.69 6.79 -3.42
C GLY A 30 24.80 7.29 -2.30
N LEU A 31 23.52 7.42 -2.55
CA LEU A 31 22.49 7.58 -1.53
C LEU A 31 22.63 6.35 -0.60
N ARG A 32 23.55 6.44 0.36
CA ARG A 32 23.53 5.55 1.50
C ARG A 32 22.24 5.85 2.21
N ALA A 33 21.31 4.89 2.19
CA ALA A 33 20.21 4.90 3.13
C ALA A 33 20.82 5.15 4.52
N GLU A 34 20.56 6.31 5.08
CA GLU A 34 21.05 6.70 6.39
C GLU A 34 20.49 5.68 7.37
N ALA A 35 21.36 4.92 8.01
CA ALA A 35 20.93 3.94 9.00
C ALA A 35 20.09 4.68 10.05
N ALA A 36 18.84 4.28 10.23
CA ALA A 36 17.96 4.93 11.19
C ALA A 36 18.66 5.01 12.56
N ALA A 37 18.58 6.17 13.22
CA ALA A 37 19.10 6.34 14.58
C ALA A 37 18.50 5.26 15.49
N PRO A 38 19.23 4.71 16.48
CA PRO A 38 18.74 3.68 17.36
C PRO A 38 17.40 4.07 17.99
N GLY A 39 16.39 3.19 17.87
CA GLY A 39 15.04 3.42 18.38
C GLY A 39 14.11 4.24 17.49
N ARG A 40 14.59 4.89 16.43
CA ARG A 40 13.74 5.58 15.44
C ARG A 40 13.04 4.56 14.54
N LEU A 41 11.73 4.72 14.32
CA LEU A 41 10.95 3.91 13.38
C LEU A 41 10.56 4.71 12.15
N ARG A 42 10.73 4.11 10.97
CA ARG A 42 10.23 4.62 9.69
C ARG A 42 9.00 3.81 9.33
N VAL A 43 7.81 4.43 9.48
CA VAL A 43 6.53 3.74 9.38
C VAL A 43 5.76 4.24 8.15
N ALA A 44 5.37 3.30 7.30
CA ALA A 44 4.49 3.59 6.19
C ALA A 44 3.02 3.53 6.60
N GLN A 45 2.20 4.41 6.03
CA GLN A 45 0.76 4.42 6.23
C GLN A 45 0.00 4.83 4.96
N TYR A 46 -1.29 4.58 4.96
CA TYR A 46 -2.23 5.22 4.04
C TYR A 46 -2.66 6.58 4.61
N LYS A 47 -3.16 7.46 3.77
CA LYS A 47 -3.80 8.71 4.20
C LYS A 47 -4.92 8.42 5.20
N GLY A 48 -4.95 9.16 6.32
CA GLY A 48 -5.91 8.91 7.39
C GLY A 48 -5.68 7.59 8.15
N GLY A 49 -4.45 7.04 8.10
CA GLY A 49 -4.08 5.76 8.71
C GLY A 49 -3.75 5.83 10.20
N ASP A 50 -2.75 5.04 10.59
CA ASP A 50 -2.44 4.78 12.00
C ASP A 50 -1.96 6.03 12.76
N ARG A 51 -1.27 6.96 12.08
CA ARG A 51 -0.86 8.24 12.67
C ARG A 51 -2.06 9.03 13.17
N LEU A 52 -3.05 9.26 12.28
CA LEU A 52 -4.28 9.97 12.63
C LEU A 52 -5.01 9.31 13.81
N LEU A 53 -5.09 7.98 13.79
CA LEU A 53 -5.75 7.21 14.83
C LEU A 53 -5.04 7.36 16.18
N LEU A 54 -3.71 7.28 16.21
CA LEU A 54 -2.91 7.46 17.43
C LEU A 54 -3.02 8.89 17.96
N GLU A 55 -2.97 9.90 17.09
CA GLU A 55 -3.15 11.31 17.45
C GLU A 55 -4.54 11.56 18.05
N ALA A 56 -5.60 11.07 17.40
CA ALA A 56 -6.98 11.22 17.87
C ALA A 56 -7.23 10.53 19.20
N ALA A 57 -6.58 9.39 19.45
CA ALA A 57 -6.66 8.63 20.70
C ALA A 57 -5.75 9.18 21.81
N GLY A 58 -4.88 10.18 21.54
CA GLY A 58 -3.91 10.69 22.50
C GLY A 58 -2.76 9.72 22.82
N LEU A 59 -2.41 8.85 21.86
CA LEU A 59 -1.40 7.79 22.01
C LEU A 59 -0.17 7.99 21.11
N ALA A 60 -0.08 9.15 20.45
CA ALA A 60 1.02 9.45 19.51
C ALA A 60 2.35 9.86 20.18
N ASP A 61 2.32 10.22 21.47
CA ASP A 61 3.53 10.56 22.24
C ASP A 61 4.29 9.28 22.60
N THR A 62 5.30 8.95 21.77
CA THR A 62 6.14 7.74 21.92
C THR A 62 7.52 8.09 22.46
N PRO A 63 8.17 7.21 23.26
CA PRO A 63 9.52 7.45 23.77
C PRO A 63 10.63 7.31 22.68
N TYR A 64 10.23 7.11 21.45
CA TYR A 64 11.09 7.03 20.27
C TYR A 64 10.50 7.86 19.12
N PRO A 65 11.32 8.43 18.23
CA PRO A 65 10.82 9.16 17.07
C PRO A 65 10.17 8.22 16.04
N ILE A 66 9.06 8.64 15.43
CA ILE A 66 8.43 7.95 14.29
C ILE A 66 8.48 8.87 13.07
N ASP A 67 9.14 8.40 12.01
CA ASP A 67 9.11 9.05 10.70
C ASP A 67 8.00 8.42 9.86
N TRP A 68 6.94 9.18 9.64
CA TRP A 68 5.79 8.73 8.88
C TRP A 68 5.97 8.99 7.39
N ALA A 69 5.67 7.99 6.58
CA ALA A 69 5.61 8.11 5.13
C ALA A 69 4.25 7.64 4.60
N GLU A 70 3.59 8.48 3.80
CA GLU A 70 2.28 8.19 3.25
C GLU A 70 2.39 7.58 1.86
N PHE A 71 1.62 6.52 1.62
CA PHE A 71 1.57 5.79 0.36
C PHE A 71 0.12 5.57 -0.09
N ALA A 72 -0.09 5.62 -1.40
CA ALA A 72 -1.40 5.37 -2.00
C ALA A 72 -1.76 3.88 -2.07
N SER A 73 -0.77 2.97 -1.96
CA SER A 73 -0.99 1.52 -2.10
C SER A 73 0.10 0.69 -1.42
N GLY A 74 -0.28 -0.53 -0.99
CA GLY A 74 0.63 -1.43 -0.27
C GLY A 74 1.78 -1.99 -1.11
N ASN A 75 1.64 -2.09 -2.42
CA ASN A 75 2.74 -2.48 -3.31
C ASN A 75 3.86 -1.44 -3.31
N LEU A 76 3.54 -0.14 -3.27
CA LEU A 76 4.53 0.93 -3.13
C LEU A 76 5.24 0.88 -1.77
N MET A 77 4.52 0.52 -0.70
CA MET A 77 5.14 0.33 0.63
C MET A 77 6.15 -0.84 0.62
N VAL A 78 5.81 -1.95 -0.05
CA VAL A 78 6.72 -3.10 -0.20
C VAL A 78 7.96 -2.71 -1.00
N GLU A 79 7.82 -1.94 -2.08
CA GLU A 79 8.94 -1.44 -2.87
C GLU A 79 9.85 -0.52 -2.05
N ALA A 80 9.28 0.41 -1.29
CA ALA A 80 10.00 1.32 -0.41
C ALA A 80 10.72 0.57 0.72
N MET A 81 10.10 -0.46 1.30
CA MET A 81 10.73 -1.31 2.31
C MET A 81 11.88 -2.13 1.74
N ASN A 82 11.70 -2.71 0.55
CA ASN A 82 12.77 -3.45 -0.14
C ASN A 82 13.96 -2.54 -0.49
N GLY A 83 13.71 -1.26 -0.76
CA GLY A 83 14.72 -0.20 -0.92
C GLY A 83 15.37 0.26 0.39
N GLY A 84 15.00 -0.30 1.56
CA GLY A 84 15.59 0.01 2.86
C GLY A 84 15.12 1.33 3.48
N SER A 85 14.07 1.96 2.97
CA SER A 85 13.56 3.25 3.46
C SER A 85 12.52 3.15 4.57
N LEU A 86 12.02 1.94 4.87
CA LEU A 86 11.00 1.68 5.88
C LEU A 86 11.41 0.56 6.85
N ASP A 87 10.94 0.65 8.08
CA ASP A 87 11.08 -0.38 9.11
C ASP A 87 9.78 -1.18 9.30
N LEU A 88 8.64 -0.51 9.20
CA LEU A 88 7.31 -1.08 9.41
C LEU A 88 6.32 -0.52 8.40
N ALA A 89 5.46 -1.39 7.89
CA ALA A 89 4.35 -1.01 7.02
C ALA A 89 3.17 -1.96 7.23
N TYR A 90 1.98 -1.58 6.73
CA TYR A 90 0.85 -2.50 6.72
C TYR A 90 0.09 -2.44 5.40
N GLY A 91 -0.58 -3.53 5.07
CA GLY A 91 -1.41 -3.64 3.87
C GLY A 91 -2.23 -4.92 3.91
N SER A 92 -2.94 -5.21 2.83
CA SER A 92 -3.61 -6.50 2.69
C SER A 92 -2.61 -7.66 2.55
N GLU A 93 -3.12 -8.90 2.49
CA GLU A 93 -2.30 -10.12 2.33
C GLU A 93 -1.55 -10.17 0.97
N ILE A 94 -1.94 -9.35 0.01
CA ILE A 94 -1.48 -9.46 -1.39
C ILE A 94 -0.14 -8.77 -1.65
N PRO A 95 0.10 -7.49 -1.31
CA PRO A 95 1.38 -6.83 -1.58
C PRO A 95 2.59 -7.57 -0.99
N PRO A 96 2.57 -8.04 0.28
CA PRO A 96 3.69 -8.80 0.83
C PRO A 96 3.95 -10.12 0.09
N LEU A 97 2.91 -10.80 -0.39
CA LEU A 97 3.04 -12.01 -1.20
C LEU A 97 3.82 -11.74 -2.50
N PHE A 98 3.41 -10.71 -3.26
CA PHE A 98 4.13 -10.36 -4.48
C PHE A 98 5.55 -9.85 -4.23
N GLY A 99 5.76 -9.13 -3.13
CA GLY A 99 7.09 -8.75 -2.68
C GLY A 99 7.97 -9.97 -2.40
N PHE A 100 7.46 -10.93 -1.64
CA PHE A 100 8.14 -12.17 -1.30
C PHE A 100 8.52 -12.98 -2.55
N ILE A 101 7.61 -13.13 -3.50
CA ILE A 101 7.86 -13.81 -4.79
C ILE A 101 9.01 -13.16 -5.56
N LYS A 102 9.15 -11.83 -5.45
CA LYS A 102 10.21 -11.05 -6.08
C LYS A 102 11.49 -10.95 -5.23
N GLY A 103 11.56 -11.64 -4.09
CA GLY A 103 12.72 -11.65 -3.20
C GLY A 103 12.84 -10.43 -2.29
N ALA A 104 11.75 -9.68 -2.06
CA ALA A 104 11.77 -8.56 -1.13
C ALA A 104 12.10 -9.04 0.30
N ARG A 105 12.94 -8.25 0.99
CA ARG A 105 13.39 -8.52 2.36
C ARG A 105 12.36 -7.96 3.36
N ILE A 106 11.30 -8.72 3.57
CA ILE A 106 10.20 -8.39 4.48
C ILE A 106 9.79 -9.62 5.29
N ARG A 107 9.19 -9.40 6.47
CA ARG A 107 8.54 -10.41 7.31
C ARG A 107 7.20 -9.91 7.79
N VAL A 108 6.18 -10.74 7.74
CA VAL A 108 4.87 -10.46 8.34
C VAL A 108 4.94 -10.71 9.83
N VAL A 109 4.62 -9.69 10.63
CA VAL A 109 4.86 -9.67 12.09
C VAL A 109 3.59 -9.46 12.91
N GLY A 110 2.45 -9.21 12.30
CA GLY A 110 1.16 -9.02 12.97
C GLY A 110 0.01 -9.00 12.00
N VAL A 111 -1.19 -9.26 12.50
CA VAL A 111 -2.42 -9.34 11.69
C VAL A 111 -3.47 -8.38 12.24
N ILE A 112 -3.93 -7.44 11.41
CA ILE A 112 -5.14 -6.68 11.70
C ILE A 112 -6.32 -7.44 11.09
N LYS A 113 -7.30 -7.81 11.91
CA LYS A 113 -8.63 -8.20 11.45
C LYS A 113 -9.43 -6.92 11.22
N GLY A 114 -10.01 -6.73 10.04
CA GLY A 114 -10.65 -5.46 9.70
C GLY A 114 -11.74 -5.59 8.65
N ASP A 115 -12.34 -4.46 8.32
CA ASP A 115 -13.45 -4.36 7.39
C ASP A 115 -13.05 -4.69 5.94
N VAL A 116 -13.99 -5.23 5.18
CA VAL A 116 -13.89 -5.46 3.74
C VAL A 116 -14.97 -4.69 2.95
N ASN A 117 -15.88 -3.98 3.61
CA ASN A 117 -16.94 -3.22 2.96
C ASN A 117 -16.44 -2.02 2.15
N GLU A 118 -15.25 -1.50 2.50
CA GLU A 118 -14.52 -0.47 1.75
C GLU A 118 -13.72 -1.02 0.57
N GLN A 119 -13.88 -2.29 0.23
CA GLN A 119 -13.29 -2.97 -0.92
C GLN A 119 -14.42 -3.25 -1.90
N THR A 120 -14.43 -2.61 -3.08
CA THR A 120 -15.63 -2.61 -3.92
C THR A 120 -15.33 -2.34 -5.39
N VAL A 121 -16.20 -2.84 -6.26
CA VAL A 121 -16.31 -2.38 -7.65
C VAL A 121 -17.33 -1.25 -7.70
N LEU A 122 -16.92 -0.08 -8.16
CA LEU A 122 -17.73 1.10 -8.38
C LEU A 122 -18.09 1.23 -9.86
N VAL A 123 -19.25 1.81 -10.12
CA VAL A 123 -19.69 2.24 -11.46
C VAL A 123 -20.20 3.69 -11.39
N PRO A 124 -20.18 4.45 -12.49
CA PRO A 124 -20.77 5.77 -12.55
C PRO A 124 -22.26 5.75 -12.12
N LYS A 125 -22.76 6.88 -11.62
CA LYS A 125 -24.15 7.03 -11.11
C LYS A 125 -25.19 6.49 -12.09
N ASP A 126 -25.06 6.89 -13.35
CA ASP A 126 -26.05 6.59 -14.40
C ASP A 126 -25.63 5.40 -15.28
N SER A 127 -24.62 4.63 -14.84
CA SER A 127 -24.15 3.44 -15.56
C SER A 127 -25.28 2.41 -15.74
N PRO A 128 -25.43 1.82 -16.92
CA PRO A 128 -26.37 0.71 -17.14
C PRO A 128 -25.90 -0.61 -16.52
N ILE A 129 -24.62 -0.72 -16.11
CA ILE A 129 -24.03 -1.90 -15.48
C ILE A 129 -24.72 -2.17 -14.14
N ARG A 130 -25.26 -3.38 -13.95
CA ARG A 130 -25.98 -3.80 -12.74
C ARG A 130 -25.38 -5.03 -12.07
N LEU A 131 -24.69 -5.88 -12.84
CA LEU A 131 -24.10 -7.13 -12.39
C LEU A 131 -22.63 -7.23 -12.84
N ILE A 132 -21.86 -8.09 -12.20
CA ILE A 132 -20.46 -8.35 -12.61
C ILE A 132 -20.40 -8.91 -14.05
N ALA A 133 -21.39 -9.68 -14.47
CA ALA A 133 -21.45 -10.18 -15.84
C ALA A 133 -21.53 -9.06 -16.90
N ASP A 134 -22.06 -7.89 -16.55
CA ASP A 134 -22.16 -6.73 -17.45
C ASP A 134 -20.79 -6.08 -17.71
N LEU A 135 -19.75 -6.47 -16.97
CA LEU A 135 -18.38 -5.97 -17.17
C LEU A 135 -17.72 -6.54 -18.43
N LYS A 136 -18.29 -7.55 -19.09
CA LYS A 136 -17.74 -8.09 -20.33
C LYS A 136 -17.54 -7.02 -21.38
N GLY A 137 -16.31 -6.88 -21.90
CA GLY A 137 -15.92 -5.85 -22.87
C GLY A 137 -15.91 -4.42 -22.34
N LYS A 138 -15.97 -4.21 -21.01
CA LYS A 138 -15.96 -2.88 -20.39
C LYS A 138 -14.56 -2.50 -19.90
N ARG A 139 -14.29 -1.19 -19.87
CA ARG A 139 -13.06 -0.60 -19.33
C ARG A 139 -13.13 -0.64 -17.81
N VAL A 140 -12.37 -1.55 -17.21
CA VAL A 140 -12.38 -1.76 -15.76
C VAL A 140 -11.03 -1.39 -15.16
N GLY A 141 -11.00 -0.30 -14.40
CA GLY A 141 -9.82 0.14 -13.66
C GLY A 141 -9.57 -0.75 -12.43
N TYR A 142 -8.31 -1.05 -12.17
CA TYR A 142 -7.88 -1.78 -10.96
C TYR A 142 -6.43 -1.42 -10.60
N VAL A 143 -5.98 -1.79 -9.40
CA VAL A 143 -4.58 -1.64 -8.97
C VAL A 143 -3.93 -3.03 -8.94
N ARG A 144 -2.89 -3.22 -9.76
CA ARG A 144 -2.18 -4.50 -9.87
C ARG A 144 -1.47 -4.86 -8.56
N ALA A 145 -1.41 -6.16 -8.25
CA ALA A 145 -0.77 -6.72 -7.06
C ALA A 145 -1.38 -6.19 -5.75
N THR A 146 -2.69 -5.94 -5.74
CA THR A 146 -3.47 -5.53 -4.56
C THR A 146 -4.76 -6.34 -4.45
N THR A 147 -5.55 -6.04 -3.40
CA THR A 147 -6.88 -6.65 -3.20
C THR A 147 -7.80 -6.49 -4.39
N THR A 148 -7.72 -5.35 -5.12
CA THR A 148 -8.60 -5.08 -6.25
C THR A 148 -8.42 -6.11 -7.36
N GLN A 149 -7.19 -6.51 -7.66
CA GLN A 149 -6.93 -7.57 -8.62
C GLN A 149 -7.47 -8.91 -8.12
N TYR A 150 -7.29 -9.22 -6.84
CA TYR A 150 -7.71 -10.50 -6.26
C TYR A 150 -9.22 -10.65 -6.26
N TYR A 151 -9.96 -9.72 -5.64
CA TYR A 151 -11.42 -9.88 -5.58
C TYR A 151 -12.08 -9.75 -6.96
N LEU A 152 -11.54 -8.91 -7.84
CA LEU A 152 -12.06 -8.81 -9.22
C LEU A 152 -11.85 -10.12 -9.98
N THR A 153 -10.69 -10.79 -9.82
CA THR A 153 -10.44 -12.12 -10.38
C THR A 153 -11.52 -13.12 -9.92
N LYS A 154 -11.80 -13.17 -8.62
CA LYS A 154 -12.82 -14.09 -8.06
C LYS A 154 -14.23 -13.72 -8.51
N MET A 155 -14.58 -12.42 -8.50
CA MET A 155 -15.91 -11.95 -8.95
C MET A 155 -16.18 -12.26 -10.42
N LEU A 156 -15.18 -12.09 -11.30
CA LEU A 156 -15.29 -12.45 -12.71
C LEU A 156 -15.44 -13.97 -12.88
N ALA A 157 -14.61 -14.75 -12.20
CA ALA A 157 -14.67 -16.22 -12.27
C ALA A 157 -16.03 -16.78 -11.82
N GLU A 158 -16.68 -16.19 -10.83
CA GLU A 158 -18.01 -16.58 -10.34
C GLU A 158 -19.09 -16.49 -11.42
N VAL A 159 -18.92 -15.60 -12.41
CA VAL A 159 -19.84 -15.42 -13.54
C VAL A 159 -19.29 -15.98 -14.86
N GLY A 160 -18.25 -16.82 -14.80
CA GLY A 160 -17.65 -17.46 -15.97
C GLY A 160 -16.79 -16.50 -16.83
N LEU A 161 -16.36 -15.37 -16.28
CA LEU A 161 -15.48 -14.41 -16.94
C LEU A 161 -14.06 -14.45 -16.33
N SER A 162 -13.13 -13.84 -17.06
CA SER A 162 -11.74 -13.63 -16.65
C SER A 162 -11.29 -12.20 -16.97
N PHE A 163 -10.06 -11.86 -16.62
CA PHE A 163 -9.46 -10.57 -17.03
C PHE A 163 -9.36 -10.42 -18.56
N ALA A 164 -9.34 -11.52 -19.32
CA ALA A 164 -9.33 -11.46 -20.78
C ALA A 164 -10.70 -11.07 -21.40
N ASP A 165 -11.78 -11.17 -20.62
CA ASP A 165 -13.13 -10.81 -21.06
C ASP A 165 -13.48 -9.34 -20.81
N ILE A 166 -12.61 -8.57 -20.16
CA ILE A 166 -12.77 -7.15 -19.86
C ILE A 166 -11.60 -6.36 -20.46
N GLU A 167 -11.76 -5.06 -20.67
CA GLU A 167 -10.65 -4.16 -20.91
C GLU A 167 -10.05 -3.75 -19.54
N ALA A 168 -9.11 -4.55 -19.05
CA ALA A 168 -8.51 -4.39 -17.72
C ALA A 168 -7.43 -3.32 -17.73
N ILE A 169 -7.66 -2.19 -17.04
CA ILE A 169 -6.77 -1.03 -17.03
C ILE A 169 -6.10 -0.93 -15.67
N ASN A 170 -4.80 -1.26 -15.62
CA ASN A 170 -3.99 -1.10 -14.41
C ASN A 170 -3.62 0.37 -14.20
N LEU A 171 -4.05 0.95 -13.10
CA LEU A 171 -3.84 2.36 -12.74
C LEU A 171 -3.38 2.49 -11.30
N THR A 172 -2.64 3.56 -11.00
CA THR A 172 -2.45 4.00 -9.61
C THR A 172 -3.79 4.46 -9.02
N VAL A 173 -3.91 4.54 -7.71
CA VAL A 173 -5.15 5.04 -7.07
C VAL A 173 -5.51 6.45 -7.53
N PRO A 174 -4.57 7.43 -7.58
CA PRO A 174 -4.87 8.77 -8.09
C PRO A 174 -5.29 8.80 -9.57
N ASP A 175 -4.60 8.04 -10.43
CA ASP A 175 -4.91 7.98 -11.86
C ASP A 175 -6.27 7.31 -12.09
N GLY A 176 -6.57 6.24 -11.34
CA GLY A 176 -7.86 5.57 -11.35
C GLY A 176 -9.01 6.50 -10.94
N ALA A 177 -8.81 7.30 -9.91
CA ALA A 177 -9.79 8.31 -9.48
C ALA A 177 -10.03 9.37 -10.56
N ALA A 178 -8.98 9.86 -11.22
CA ALA A 178 -9.07 10.81 -12.32
C ALA A 178 -9.81 10.20 -13.54
N ALA A 179 -9.41 9.00 -13.97
CA ALA A 179 -9.99 8.29 -15.11
C ALA A 179 -11.47 7.94 -14.87
N PHE A 180 -11.83 7.53 -13.66
CA PHE A 180 -13.22 7.24 -13.29
C PHE A 180 -14.09 8.50 -13.32
N ARG A 181 -13.60 9.59 -12.74
CA ARG A 181 -14.31 10.88 -12.72
C ARG A 181 -14.54 11.47 -14.12
N THR A 182 -13.61 11.26 -15.06
CA THR A 182 -13.70 11.76 -16.44
C THR A 182 -14.40 10.82 -17.42
N GLY A 183 -14.96 9.69 -16.92
CA GLY A 183 -15.68 8.73 -17.74
C GLY A 183 -14.80 7.87 -18.64
N GLN A 184 -13.50 7.79 -18.36
CA GLN A 184 -12.57 6.90 -19.06
C GLN A 184 -12.67 5.46 -18.59
N LEU A 185 -13.31 5.21 -17.43
CA LEU A 185 -13.61 3.89 -16.89
C LEU A 185 -15.12 3.67 -16.84
N ASP A 186 -15.55 2.47 -17.22
CA ASP A 186 -16.94 2.04 -17.08
C ASP A 186 -17.20 1.44 -15.69
N ALA A 187 -16.14 0.89 -15.06
CA ALA A 187 -16.14 0.43 -13.68
C ALA A 187 -14.74 0.62 -13.05
N TRP A 188 -14.69 0.69 -11.72
CA TRP A 188 -13.45 0.87 -10.96
C TRP A 188 -13.43 -0.02 -9.73
N ALA A 189 -12.54 -1.02 -9.74
CA ALA A 189 -12.24 -1.84 -8.58
C ALA A 189 -11.27 -1.07 -7.68
N ILE A 190 -11.70 -0.72 -6.44
CA ILE A 190 -10.97 0.19 -5.55
C ILE A 190 -11.22 -0.12 -4.08
N TYR A 191 -10.46 0.51 -3.20
CA TYR A 191 -10.48 0.31 -1.76
C TYR A 191 -10.30 1.62 -0.97
N GLY A 192 -10.56 1.50 0.34
CA GLY A 192 -10.26 2.53 1.33
C GLY A 192 -11.06 3.80 1.13
N TYR A 193 -10.48 4.92 1.53
CA TYR A 193 -11.13 6.23 1.46
C TYR A 193 -11.52 6.69 0.05
N SER A 194 -10.95 6.09 -1.00
CA SER A 194 -11.35 6.36 -2.38
C SER A 194 -12.80 6.02 -2.66
N VAL A 195 -13.37 5.04 -1.93
CA VAL A 195 -14.78 4.65 -2.07
C VAL A 195 -15.71 5.78 -1.65
N PRO A 196 -15.68 6.29 -0.40
CA PRO A 196 -16.54 7.41 0.00
C PRO A 196 -16.25 8.68 -0.79
N LEU A 197 -15.01 8.94 -1.20
CA LEU A 197 -14.67 10.07 -2.08
C LEU A 197 -15.36 9.98 -3.44
N ALA A 198 -15.32 8.81 -4.09
CA ALA A 198 -16.00 8.62 -5.38
C ALA A 198 -17.51 8.72 -5.25
N GLN A 199 -18.09 8.23 -4.17
CA GLN A 199 -19.52 8.34 -3.88
C GLN A 199 -19.94 9.80 -3.63
N SER A 200 -19.21 10.54 -2.81
CA SER A 200 -19.51 11.93 -2.46
C SER A 200 -19.28 12.89 -3.63
N ASN A 201 -18.17 12.74 -4.36
CA ASN A 201 -17.75 13.72 -5.36
C ASN A 201 -18.26 13.43 -6.78
N ALA A 202 -18.52 12.14 -7.09
CA ALA A 202 -18.95 11.72 -8.43
C ALA A 202 -20.29 10.94 -8.42
N GLY A 203 -20.93 10.79 -7.27
CA GLY A 203 -22.16 10.02 -7.14
C GLY A 203 -21.97 8.54 -7.51
N ALA A 204 -20.77 8.01 -7.39
CA ALA A 204 -20.47 6.64 -7.75
C ALA A 204 -21.37 5.64 -7.02
N ARG A 205 -21.79 4.61 -7.73
CA ARG A 205 -22.64 3.56 -7.19
C ARG A 205 -21.80 2.28 -6.97
N VAL A 206 -22.01 1.63 -5.83
CA VAL A 206 -21.41 0.32 -5.58
C VAL A 206 -22.10 -0.72 -6.46
N LEU A 207 -21.31 -1.40 -7.30
CA LEU A 207 -21.77 -2.56 -8.08
C LEU A 207 -21.73 -3.83 -7.22
N LYS A 208 -20.57 -4.12 -6.62
CA LYS A 208 -20.39 -5.29 -5.75
C LYS A 208 -19.30 -5.01 -4.71
N ARG A 209 -19.55 -5.41 -3.46
CA ARG A 209 -18.56 -5.36 -2.37
C ARG A 209 -17.74 -6.65 -2.34
N ALA A 210 -16.52 -6.57 -1.76
CA ALA A 210 -15.64 -7.72 -1.66
C ALA A 210 -15.92 -8.66 -0.47
N ASN A 211 -17.05 -8.47 0.22
CA ASN A 211 -17.51 -9.38 1.25
C ASN A 211 -17.61 -10.81 0.70
N GLY A 212 -17.06 -11.79 1.43
CA GLY A 212 -17.00 -13.17 1.00
C GLY A 212 -15.87 -13.52 0.03
N TYR A 213 -15.14 -12.52 -0.51
CA TYR A 213 -13.96 -12.72 -1.35
C TYR A 213 -12.65 -12.47 -0.61
N LEU A 214 -12.66 -11.57 0.35
CA LEU A 214 -11.50 -11.20 1.16
C LEU A 214 -11.68 -11.70 2.60
N SER A 215 -10.57 -12.05 3.22
CA SER A 215 -10.53 -12.52 4.62
C SER A 215 -10.76 -11.41 5.65
N GLY A 216 -10.51 -10.15 5.27
CA GLY A 216 -10.40 -9.02 6.20
C GLY A 216 -9.09 -8.98 6.96
N ASN A 217 -8.10 -9.80 6.57
CA ASN A 217 -6.75 -9.70 7.10
C ASN A 217 -5.98 -8.56 6.42
N TYR A 218 -5.41 -7.68 7.26
CA TYR A 218 -4.36 -6.74 6.87
C TYR A 218 -3.12 -7.10 7.67
N LEU A 219 -1.98 -7.13 7.01
CA LEU A 219 -0.75 -7.64 7.57
C LEU A 219 0.19 -6.48 7.90
N PHE A 220 0.70 -6.42 9.12
CA PHE A 220 1.91 -5.68 9.40
C PHE A 220 3.11 -6.46 8.90
N PHE A 221 3.98 -5.80 8.17
CA PHE A 221 5.23 -6.37 7.72
C PHE A 221 6.39 -5.42 8.04
N ALA A 222 7.50 -6.00 8.48
CA ALA A 222 8.70 -5.28 8.92
C ALA A 222 9.94 -5.72 8.14
N SER A 223 10.93 -4.85 8.11
CA SER A 223 12.25 -5.21 7.59
C SER A 223 12.95 -6.18 8.54
N PRO A 224 13.70 -7.20 8.05
CA PRO A 224 14.47 -8.08 8.90
C PRO A 224 15.48 -7.33 9.78
N GLU A 225 15.99 -6.20 9.30
CA GLU A 225 16.91 -5.33 10.03
C GLU A 225 16.24 -4.67 11.24
N ALA A 226 14.98 -4.25 11.10
CA ALA A 226 14.24 -3.67 12.23
C ALA A 226 13.84 -4.74 13.26
N ILE A 227 13.55 -5.96 12.81
CA ILE A 227 13.26 -7.09 13.70
C ILE A 227 14.51 -7.49 14.49
N ALA A 228 15.69 -7.52 13.85
CA ALA A 228 16.96 -7.94 14.47
C ALA A 228 17.60 -6.87 15.36
N ASP A 229 17.21 -5.60 15.24
CA ASP A 229 17.73 -4.48 16.03
C ASP A 229 16.92 -4.32 17.34
N PRO A 230 17.49 -4.63 18.53
CA PRO A 230 16.70 -4.66 19.76
C PRO A 230 15.95 -3.35 20.07
N PRO A 231 16.52 -2.14 19.92
CA PRO A 231 15.79 -0.89 20.10
C PRO A 231 14.58 -0.74 19.17
N ARG A 232 14.71 -1.05 17.87
CA ARG A 232 13.60 -0.97 16.91
C ARG A 232 12.57 -2.06 17.13
N HIS A 233 13.01 -3.28 17.49
CA HIS A 233 12.10 -4.35 17.87
C HIS A 233 11.22 -3.93 19.06
N ALA A 234 11.82 -3.37 20.12
CA ALA A 234 11.08 -2.86 21.28
C ALA A 234 10.13 -1.71 20.89
N ALA A 235 10.54 -0.82 20.01
CA ALA A 235 9.69 0.27 19.50
C ALA A 235 8.50 -0.25 18.67
N ILE A 236 8.68 -1.28 17.83
CA ILE A 236 7.58 -1.94 17.11
C ILE A 236 6.61 -2.61 18.09
N ALA A 237 7.12 -3.28 19.12
CA ALA A 237 6.29 -3.92 20.13
C ALA A 237 5.43 -2.89 20.89
N ASP A 238 6.01 -1.77 21.34
CA ASP A 238 5.25 -0.67 21.99
C ASP A 238 4.25 -0.02 21.01
N PHE A 239 4.64 0.18 19.75
CA PHE A 239 3.74 0.69 18.71
C PHE A 239 2.50 -0.20 18.56
N PHE A 240 2.65 -1.52 18.56
CA PHE A 240 1.53 -2.46 18.47
C PHE A 240 0.61 -2.38 19.68
N VAL A 241 1.15 -2.28 20.89
CA VAL A 241 0.35 -2.10 22.13
C VAL A 241 -0.45 -0.80 22.07
N ARG A 242 0.17 0.30 21.62
CA ARG A 242 -0.53 1.59 21.43
C ARG A 242 -1.63 1.48 20.40
N LEU A 243 -1.37 0.80 19.29
CA LEU A 243 -2.33 0.65 18.22
C LEU A 243 -3.55 -0.22 18.63
N GLN A 244 -3.35 -1.27 19.43
CA GLN A 244 -4.47 -2.03 20.03
C GLN A 244 -5.35 -1.13 20.90
N LYS A 245 -4.75 -0.29 21.76
CA LYS A 245 -5.48 0.70 22.55
C LYS A 245 -6.21 1.73 21.70
N ALA A 246 -5.57 2.17 20.61
CA ALA A 246 -6.16 3.13 19.68
C ALA A 246 -7.36 2.52 18.92
N PHE A 247 -7.32 1.24 18.56
CA PHE A 247 -8.47 0.55 17.97
C PHE A 247 -9.64 0.44 18.96
N ALA A 248 -9.36 0.12 20.22
CA ALA A 248 -10.38 0.10 21.27
C ALA A 248 -10.97 1.51 21.49
N TRP A 249 -10.13 2.55 21.51
CA TRP A 249 -10.58 3.94 21.61
C TRP A 249 -11.47 4.33 20.42
N ARG A 250 -11.09 3.98 19.19
CA ARG A 250 -11.89 4.23 17.98
C ARG A 250 -13.28 3.62 18.07
N GLN A 251 -13.39 2.40 18.59
CA GLN A 251 -14.66 1.72 18.78
C GLN A 251 -15.53 2.41 19.83
N ALA A 252 -14.92 2.94 20.89
CA ALA A 252 -15.61 3.66 21.95
C ALA A 252 -15.93 5.13 21.58
N ASN A 253 -15.30 5.70 20.55
CA ASN A 253 -15.42 7.11 20.18
C ASN A 253 -15.61 7.28 18.65
N PRO A 254 -16.61 6.60 18.03
CA PRO A 254 -16.76 6.58 16.58
C PRO A 254 -16.99 7.98 15.97
N GLU A 255 -17.74 8.88 16.66
CA GLU A 255 -18.01 10.23 16.18
C GLU A 255 -16.73 11.09 16.16
N ARG A 256 -15.91 10.99 17.21
CA ARG A 256 -14.65 11.75 17.30
C ARG A 256 -13.67 11.27 16.23
N TYR A 257 -13.55 9.95 16.05
CA TYR A 257 -12.72 9.38 15.00
C TYR A 257 -13.24 9.76 13.61
N ALA A 258 -14.56 9.69 13.39
CA ALA A 258 -15.17 10.04 12.11
C ALA A 258 -14.92 11.51 11.76
N ALA A 259 -15.01 12.43 12.73
CA ALA A 259 -14.72 13.84 12.50
C ALA A 259 -13.25 14.08 12.09
N ALA A 260 -12.30 13.43 12.79
CA ALA A 260 -10.89 13.52 12.47
C ALA A 260 -10.58 12.96 11.07
N LEU A 261 -11.07 11.75 10.77
CA LEU A 261 -10.86 11.11 9.48
C LEU A 261 -11.51 11.87 8.33
N ALA A 262 -12.74 12.36 8.51
CA ALA A 262 -13.47 13.14 7.51
C ALA A 262 -12.71 14.42 7.12
N ALA A 263 -12.16 15.13 8.11
CA ALA A 263 -11.33 16.31 7.88
C ALA A 263 -10.05 15.98 7.11
N GLU A 264 -9.39 14.88 7.46
CA GLU A 264 -8.15 14.43 6.82
C GLU A 264 -8.35 14.02 5.35
N ILE A 265 -9.42 13.28 5.05
CA ILE A 265 -9.65 12.76 3.70
C ILE A 265 -10.56 13.65 2.84
N GLY A 266 -11.14 14.72 3.42
CA GLY A 266 -11.96 15.69 2.68
C GLY A 266 -13.35 15.19 2.29
N VAL A 267 -14.05 14.46 3.19
CA VAL A 267 -15.42 13.97 2.98
C VAL A 267 -16.35 14.46 4.10
N PRO A 268 -17.68 14.42 3.91
CA PRO A 268 -18.62 14.68 5.00
C PRO A 268 -18.46 13.65 6.14
N VAL A 269 -18.60 14.09 7.39
CA VAL A 269 -18.50 13.23 8.58
C VAL A 269 -19.47 12.06 8.50
N GLU A 270 -20.69 12.30 8.02
CA GLU A 270 -21.73 11.28 7.85
C GLU A 270 -21.31 10.15 6.90
N ALA A 271 -20.47 10.43 5.89
CA ALA A 271 -19.95 9.40 5.00
C ALA A 271 -19.01 8.44 5.76
N VAL A 272 -18.18 8.98 6.64
CA VAL A 272 -17.29 8.17 7.51
C VAL A 272 -18.10 7.40 8.55
N LEU A 273 -19.08 8.04 9.21
CA LEU A 273 -19.97 7.37 10.16
C LEU A 273 -20.73 6.21 9.51
N ALA A 274 -21.19 6.40 8.26
CA ALA A 274 -21.84 5.33 7.52
C ALA A 274 -20.90 4.14 7.24
N LEU A 275 -19.61 4.39 6.95
CA LEU A 275 -18.62 3.31 6.85
C LEU A 275 -18.45 2.58 8.19
N LEU A 276 -18.26 3.31 9.29
CA LEU A 276 -18.07 2.71 10.62
C LEU A 276 -19.26 1.86 11.07
N ARG A 277 -20.48 2.32 10.84
CA ARG A 277 -21.73 1.57 11.16
C ARG A 277 -21.90 0.30 10.33
N ASN A 278 -21.30 0.26 9.15
CA ASN A 278 -21.40 -0.86 8.21
C ASN A 278 -20.14 -1.74 8.18
N GLU A 279 -19.24 -1.60 9.13
CA GLU A 279 -18.04 -2.46 9.19
C GLU A 279 -18.44 -3.93 9.30
N SER A 280 -17.80 -4.78 8.50
CA SER A 280 -18.03 -6.23 8.47
C SER A 280 -17.55 -6.93 9.74
N GLN A 281 -16.58 -6.32 10.42
CA GLN A 281 -16.03 -6.82 11.70
C GLN A 281 -15.28 -5.71 12.44
N VAL A 282 -15.19 -5.89 13.77
CA VAL A 282 -14.42 -5.00 14.65
C VAL A 282 -12.93 -5.07 14.31
N ARG A 283 -12.31 -3.91 14.10
CA ARG A 283 -10.89 -3.81 13.83
C ARG A 283 -10.06 -4.12 15.06
N ARG A 284 -9.15 -5.07 14.96
CA ARG A 284 -8.26 -5.49 16.04
C ARG A 284 -6.93 -6.00 15.50
N LEU A 285 -5.85 -5.74 16.22
CA LEU A 285 -4.52 -6.25 15.95
C LEU A 285 -4.28 -7.50 16.81
N VAL A 286 -3.86 -8.59 16.18
CA VAL A 286 -3.66 -9.89 16.81
C VAL A 286 -2.31 -10.49 16.39
N PRO A 287 -1.77 -11.45 17.16
CA PRO A 287 -0.58 -12.20 16.76
C PRO A 287 -0.73 -12.89 15.40
N VAL A 288 0.39 -13.23 14.81
CA VAL A 288 0.45 -14.16 13.68
C VAL A 288 -0.17 -15.50 14.09
N ASP A 289 -1.08 -16.00 13.27
CA ASP A 289 -1.73 -17.30 13.48
C ASP A 289 -1.80 -18.15 12.20
N ASP A 290 -2.00 -19.45 12.37
CA ASP A 290 -2.11 -20.39 11.25
C ASP A 290 -3.30 -20.08 10.33
N ALA A 291 -4.35 -19.46 10.84
CA ALA A 291 -5.51 -19.12 10.03
C ALA A 291 -5.17 -17.99 9.03
N ALA A 292 -4.40 -16.98 9.47
CA ALA A 292 -3.91 -15.92 8.60
C ALA A 292 -2.90 -16.44 7.57
N ILE A 293 -2.00 -17.34 7.99
CA ILE A 293 -1.05 -17.99 7.07
C ILE A 293 -1.81 -18.79 5.98
N ARG A 294 -2.79 -19.59 6.37
CA ARG A 294 -3.63 -20.33 5.41
C ARG A 294 -4.41 -19.41 4.48
N SER A 295 -4.91 -18.28 5.00
CA SER A 295 -5.60 -17.28 4.18
C SER A 295 -4.67 -16.70 3.10
N GLN A 296 -3.45 -16.34 3.47
CA GLN A 296 -2.47 -15.84 2.48
C GLN A 296 -2.04 -16.93 1.49
N GLN A 297 -1.98 -18.20 1.92
CA GLN A 297 -1.72 -19.33 1.02
C GLN A 297 -2.85 -19.48 0.00
N ASP A 298 -4.13 -19.38 0.42
CA ASP A 298 -5.28 -19.40 -0.50
C ASP A 298 -5.21 -18.26 -1.54
N VAL A 299 -4.72 -17.07 -1.13
CA VAL A 299 -4.47 -15.97 -2.06
C VAL A 299 -3.41 -16.37 -3.10
N ALA A 300 -2.30 -16.98 -2.69
CA ALA A 300 -1.25 -17.43 -3.59
C ALA A 300 -1.77 -18.49 -4.57
N ASP A 301 -2.51 -19.49 -4.07
CA ASP A 301 -3.07 -20.57 -4.85
C ASP A 301 -4.14 -20.07 -5.86
N THR A 302 -4.96 -19.09 -5.44
CA THR A 302 -5.93 -18.43 -6.31
C THR A 302 -5.23 -17.69 -7.47
N PHE A 303 -4.18 -16.97 -7.21
CA PHE A 303 -3.42 -16.28 -8.25
C PHE A 303 -2.64 -17.23 -9.15
N LEU A 304 -2.14 -18.35 -8.62
CA LEU A 304 -1.54 -19.41 -9.42
C LEU A 304 -2.58 -20.00 -10.40
N LYS A 305 -3.76 -20.37 -9.90
CA LYS A 305 -4.85 -20.89 -10.71
C LYS A 305 -5.33 -19.91 -11.79
N ALA A 306 -5.29 -18.62 -11.48
CA ALA A 306 -5.65 -17.56 -12.42
C ALA A 306 -4.51 -17.19 -13.39
N GLY A 307 -3.34 -17.83 -13.32
CA GLY A 307 -2.18 -17.54 -14.17
C GLY A 307 -1.50 -16.20 -13.88
N VAL A 308 -1.77 -15.59 -12.73
CA VAL A 308 -1.14 -14.34 -12.29
C VAL A 308 0.23 -14.59 -11.66
N ILE A 309 0.37 -15.73 -10.99
CA ILE A 309 1.63 -16.27 -10.45
C ILE A 309 2.00 -17.50 -11.28
N GLU A 310 3.26 -17.60 -11.69
CA GLU A 310 3.74 -18.65 -12.62
C GLU A 310 4.11 -19.96 -11.91
N ARG A 311 4.40 -19.91 -10.61
CA ARG A 311 4.90 -21.05 -9.84
C ARG A 311 4.23 -21.12 -8.47
N PRO A 312 4.03 -22.33 -7.91
CA PRO A 312 3.56 -22.49 -6.53
C PRO A 312 4.49 -21.76 -5.55
N VAL A 313 3.90 -21.19 -4.53
CA VAL A 313 4.61 -20.43 -3.48
C VAL A 313 4.18 -20.96 -2.13
N ASP A 314 5.13 -21.34 -1.27
CA ASP A 314 4.89 -21.54 0.16
C ASP A 314 5.07 -20.18 0.86
N VAL A 315 4.01 -19.67 1.48
CA VAL A 315 4.04 -18.36 2.15
C VAL A 315 4.61 -18.41 3.57
N ARG A 316 4.77 -19.60 4.19
CA ARG A 316 5.22 -19.73 5.58
C ARG A 316 6.54 -19.01 5.89
N PRO A 317 7.58 -19.05 5.02
CA PRO A 317 8.82 -18.36 5.29
C PRO A 317 8.71 -16.83 5.36
N LEU A 318 7.58 -16.26 4.89
CA LEU A 318 7.31 -14.83 4.98
C LEU A 318 6.94 -14.39 6.41
N TRP A 319 6.48 -15.30 7.28
CA TRP A 319 5.88 -15.00 8.55
C TRP A 319 6.88 -15.10 9.71
N ASP A 320 6.75 -14.18 10.69
CA ASP A 320 7.59 -14.06 11.88
C ASP A 320 6.71 -13.79 13.11
N GLY A 321 6.75 -14.67 14.09
CA GLY A 321 5.95 -14.60 15.32
C GLY A 321 6.61 -13.88 16.49
N SER A 322 7.76 -13.20 16.30
CA SER A 322 8.55 -12.61 17.39
C SER A 322 7.82 -11.56 18.22
N PHE A 323 6.75 -10.96 17.69
CA PHE A 323 5.92 -9.96 18.38
C PHE A 323 4.69 -10.55 19.08
N ALA A 324 4.54 -11.89 19.15
CA ALA A 324 3.37 -12.52 19.71
C ALA A 324 3.08 -12.08 21.16
N ALA A 325 4.12 -11.92 21.99
CA ALA A 325 3.98 -11.48 23.37
C ALA A 325 3.39 -10.05 23.48
N ALA A 326 3.78 -9.13 22.61
CA ALA A 326 3.25 -7.76 22.59
C ALA A 326 1.80 -7.69 22.08
N LEU A 327 1.37 -8.69 21.33
CA LEU A 327 0.05 -8.76 20.69
C LEU A 327 -0.96 -9.66 21.45
N ALA A 328 -0.52 -10.37 22.47
CA ALA A 328 -1.36 -11.29 23.24
C ALA A 328 -2.16 -10.61 24.36
N GLY A 329 -2.08 -9.25 24.49
CA GLY A 329 -2.67 -8.46 25.57
C GLY A 329 -4.16 -8.23 25.47
#